data_5933a8bfa85e4ec6ec0e0b6e1a9602b3
#
_entry.id   5933a8bfa85e4ec6ec0e0b6e1a9602b3
#
_cell.length_a   1.000
_cell.length_b   1.000
_cell.length_c   1.000
_cell.angle_alpha   90.00
_cell.angle_beta   90.00
_cell.angle_gamma   90.00
#
_symmetry.space_group_name_H-M   'P 1'
#
loop_
_entity.id
_entity.type
_entity.pdbx_description
1 polymer ?
#
loop_
_entity_poly.entity_id
_entity_poly.type
_entity_poly.pdbx_seq_one_letter_code
_entity_poly.pdbx_strand_id
1 'polypeptide(L)'
;MEETRNENGQENSNEKVHERKQGIVVEHVYKSFGKEHVLVDVNLEIPPGKIYGVVGNNGSGKTVLMKCICGFMHPDKGQIHVGGSRVGKECDFPDKLGVIIETPGFLPALSGYKNLKILADLKGRIGKNEIIETLQRAGLNPKMKKPVSKYSLGMRQRLGIAQAIMEDPELLILDEPFNGLDKQGAGEVCELLRGLKERGKTILIAAHNMLEIEWLCDTICEMDAGVLTQIK
;
A
#
# COMPACT_ATOMS: atom_id res chain seq x y z
N MET A 1 21.15 -47.96 -9.15
CA MET A 1 21.52 -46.54 -9.24
C MET A 1 20.40 -45.80 -9.97
N GLU A 2 19.29 -45.60 -9.33
CA GLU A 2 18.15 -44.76 -9.77
C GLU A 2 17.27 -44.59 -8.56
N GLU A 3 17.30 -43.38 -8.00
CA GLU A 3 16.32 -42.83 -7.07
C GLU A 3 16.96 -41.71 -6.24
N THR A 4 17.31 -40.58 -6.89
CA THR A 4 17.60 -39.31 -6.18
C THR A 4 17.43 -38.13 -7.14
N ARG A 5 16.24 -38.00 -7.76
CA ARG A 5 15.88 -36.82 -8.58
C ARG A 5 14.37 -36.58 -8.51
N ASN A 6 13.82 -36.12 -7.39
CA ASN A 6 12.46 -35.55 -7.43
C ASN A 6 12.07 -34.65 -6.22
N GLU A 7 12.84 -34.64 -5.13
CA GLU A 7 12.41 -33.90 -3.95
C GLU A 7 12.66 -32.39 -4.03
N ASN A 8 13.79 -31.95 -4.62
CA ASN A 8 14.12 -30.52 -4.71
C ASN A 8 13.26 -29.70 -5.70
N GLY A 9 12.59 -30.33 -6.63
CA GLY A 9 11.72 -29.66 -7.61
C GLY A 9 10.31 -29.40 -7.08
N GLN A 10 9.83 -30.25 -6.18
CA GLN A 10 8.51 -30.10 -5.56
C GLN A 10 8.50 -29.15 -4.37
N GLU A 11 9.56 -29.09 -3.57
CA GLU A 11 9.70 -28.11 -2.49
C GLU A 11 9.77 -26.68 -3.04
N ASN A 12 10.58 -26.42 -4.06
CA ASN A 12 10.68 -25.09 -4.68
C ASN A 12 9.39 -24.63 -5.38
N SER A 13 8.60 -25.54 -5.93
CA SER A 13 7.29 -25.19 -6.52
C SER A 13 6.24 -24.95 -5.46
N ASN A 14 6.23 -25.68 -4.36
CA ASN A 14 5.29 -25.51 -3.27
C ASN A 14 5.59 -24.23 -2.45
N GLU A 15 6.85 -23.88 -2.21
CA GLU A 15 7.24 -22.61 -1.59
C GLU A 15 6.82 -21.43 -2.47
N LYS A 16 7.12 -21.44 -3.78
CA LYS A 16 6.69 -20.39 -4.71
C LYS A 16 5.17 -20.26 -4.80
N VAL A 17 4.43 -21.37 -4.74
CA VAL A 17 2.95 -21.33 -4.71
C VAL A 17 2.43 -20.80 -3.38
N HIS A 18 3.13 -21.07 -2.27
CA HIS A 18 2.76 -20.55 -0.94
C HIS A 18 3.08 -19.07 -0.82
N GLU A 19 4.24 -18.60 -1.31
CA GLU A 19 4.61 -17.18 -1.39
C GLU A 19 3.64 -16.38 -2.26
N ARG A 20 3.26 -16.89 -3.44
CA ARG A 20 2.24 -16.27 -4.30
C ARG A 20 0.91 -16.08 -3.59
N LYS A 21 0.53 -17.01 -2.69
CA LYS A 21 -0.72 -16.89 -1.91
C LYS A 21 -0.68 -15.80 -0.84
N GLN A 22 0.48 -15.32 -0.41
CA GLN A 22 0.61 -14.30 0.65
C GLN A 22 0.86 -12.88 0.14
N GLY A 23 1.23 -12.69 -1.13
CA GLY A 23 1.52 -11.41 -1.76
C GLY A 23 0.33 -10.79 -2.47
N ILE A 24 0.63 -9.97 -3.48
CA ILE A 24 -0.35 -9.42 -4.43
C ILE A 24 -0.07 -10.04 -5.79
N VAL A 25 -1.13 -10.54 -6.44
CA VAL A 25 -1.07 -11.04 -7.83
C VAL A 25 -2.19 -10.36 -8.62
N VAL A 26 -1.81 -9.68 -9.69
CA VAL A 26 -2.69 -9.00 -10.64
C VAL A 26 -2.50 -9.67 -11.99
N GLU A 27 -3.57 -10.21 -12.58
CA GLU A 27 -3.49 -11.00 -13.80
C GLU A 27 -4.48 -10.47 -14.84
N HIS A 28 -3.93 -10.00 -15.97
CA HIS A 28 -4.68 -9.55 -17.14
C HIS A 28 -5.79 -8.55 -16.80
N VAL A 29 -5.48 -7.56 -15.92
CA VAL A 29 -6.46 -6.60 -15.42
C VAL A 29 -6.69 -5.48 -16.44
N TYR A 30 -7.97 -5.25 -16.74
CA TYR A 30 -8.47 -4.16 -17.58
C TYR A 30 -9.48 -3.33 -16.79
N LYS A 31 -9.46 -2.01 -16.99
CA LYS A 31 -10.45 -1.08 -16.45
C LYS A 31 -10.69 0.08 -17.40
N SER A 32 -11.97 0.39 -17.64
CA SER A 32 -12.38 1.49 -18.51
C SER A 32 -13.47 2.34 -17.84
N PHE A 33 -13.51 3.61 -18.18
CA PHE A 33 -14.59 4.53 -17.83
C PHE A 33 -15.20 5.10 -19.13
N GLY A 34 -16.36 4.59 -19.49
CA GLY A 34 -16.96 4.89 -20.80
C GLY A 34 -16.07 4.38 -21.94
N LYS A 35 -15.52 5.31 -22.72
CA LYS A 35 -14.62 4.98 -23.87
C LYS A 35 -13.12 5.03 -23.50
N GLU A 36 -12.79 5.50 -22.32
CA GLU A 36 -11.41 5.67 -21.86
C GLU A 36 -10.91 4.37 -21.20
N HIS A 37 -9.85 3.79 -21.77
CA HIS A 37 -9.16 2.64 -21.20
C HIS A 37 -8.10 3.13 -20.21
N VAL A 38 -8.28 2.86 -18.93
CA VAL A 38 -7.41 3.35 -17.85
C VAL A 38 -6.43 2.29 -17.36
N LEU A 39 -6.81 1.00 -17.41
CA LEU A 39 -5.90 -0.12 -17.21
C LEU A 39 -6.02 -1.05 -18.42
N VAL A 40 -4.87 -1.44 -18.99
CA VAL A 40 -4.79 -2.25 -20.21
C VAL A 40 -3.82 -3.39 -19.98
N ASP A 41 -4.35 -4.60 -19.81
CA ASP A 41 -3.59 -5.84 -19.62
C ASP A 41 -2.54 -5.77 -18.50
N VAL A 42 -2.92 -5.19 -17.35
CA VAL A 42 -1.99 -5.02 -16.24
C VAL A 42 -1.70 -6.36 -15.59
N ASN A 43 -0.41 -6.69 -15.50
CA ASN A 43 0.12 -7.86 -14.83
C ASN A 43 1.15 -7.42 -13.79
N LEU A 44 1.02 -7.89 -12.52
CA LEU A 44 1.91 -7.53 -11.42
C LEU A 44 1.95 -8.64 -10.39
N GLU A 45 3.15 -9.02 -9.96
CA GLU A 45 3.34 -9.96 -8.86
C GLU A 45 4.24 -9.31 -7.81
N ILE A 46 3.73 -9.18 -6.57
CA ILE A 46 4.47 -8.63 -5.43
C ILE A 46 4.59 -9.73 -4.37
N PRO A 47 5.78 -10.31 -4.20
CA PRO A 47 6.03 -11.27 -3.12
C PRO A 47 5.95 -10.61 -1.75
N PRO A 48 5.68 -11.38 -0.67
CA PRO A 48 5.66 -10.85 0.69
C PRO A 48 6.98 -10.20 1.11
N GLY A 49 6.91 -9.20 1.97
CA GLY A 49 8.08 -8.55 2.57
C GLY A 49 8.89 -7.68 1.62
N LYS A 50 8.32 -7.25 0.50
CA LYS A 50 8.97 -6.38 -0.48
C LYS A 50 8.33 -5.01 -0.58
N ILE A 51 9.10 -4.02 -1.00
CA ILE A 51 8.60 -2.69 -1.38
C ILE A 51 8.61 -2.58 -2.90
N TYR A 52 7.43 -2.39 -3.47
CA TYR A 52 7.22 -2.16 -4.89
C TYR A 52 6.80 -0.71 -5.15
N GLY A 53 7.41 -0.10 -6.14
CA GLY A 53 7.07 1.23 -6.61
C GLY A 53 6.32 1.18 -7.94
N VAL A 54 5.31 2.01 -8.09
CA VAL A 54 4.65 2.29 -9.37
C VAL A 54 4.81 3.78 -9.65
N VAL A 55 5.61 4.12 -10.66
CA VAL A 55 5.81 5.51 -11.11
C VAL A 55 5.01 5.79 -12.37
N GLY A 56 4.74 7.04 -12.63
CA GLY A 56 4.04 7.48 -13.86
C GLY A 56 3.36 8.82 -13.66
N ASN A 57 2.98 9.44 -14.77
CA ASN A 57 2.30 10.73 -14.78
C ASN A 57 0.93 10.68 -14.10
N ASN A 58 0.40 11.84 -13.73
CA ASN A 58 -0.99 11.95 -13.28
C ASN A 58 -1.93 11.47 -14.38
N GLY A 59 -2.94 10.67 -14.02
CA GLY A 59 -3.86 10.07 -14.98
C GLY A 59 -3.36 8.80 -15.67
N SER A 60 -2.14 8.31 -15.39
CA SER A 60 -1.62 7.09 -16.02
C SER A 60 -2.31 5.78 -15.58
N GLY A 61 -3.11 5.79 -14.49
CA GLY A 61 -3.85 4.63 -13.99
C GLY A 61 -3.40 4.11 -12.62
N LYS A 62 -2.33 4.66 -12.00
CA LYS A 62 -1.78 4.21 -10.69
C LYS A 62 -2.83 4.09 -9.60
N THR A 63 -3.55 5.16 -9.33
CA THR A 63 -4.61 5.20 -8.30
C THR A 63 -5.74 4.22 -8.61
N VAL A 64 -6.09 4.04 -9.89
CA VAL A 64 -7.12 3.08 -10.30
C VAL A 64 -6.66 1.64 -10.05
N LEU A 65 -5.41 1.30 -10.37
CA LEU A 65 -4.81 0.01 -10.04
C LEU A 65 -4.84 -0.25 -8.52
N MET A 66 -4.41 0.71 -7.72
CA MET A 66 -4.45 0.60 -6.26
C MET A 66 -5.87 0.41 -5.73
N LYS A 67 -6.85 1.16 -6.24
CA LYS A 67 -8.27 0.98 -5.88
C LYS A 67 -8.79 -0.42 -6.22
N CYS A 68 -8.36 -0.98 -7.35
CA CYS A 68 -8.72 -2.35 -7.72
C CYS A 68 -8.09 -3.38 -6.76
N ILE A 69 -6.81 -3.22 -6.39
CA ILE A 69 -6.12 -4.10 -5.44
C ILE A 69 -6.76 -4.04 -4.04
N CYS A 70 -7.20 -2.84 -3.60
CA CYS A 70 -7.88 -2.65 -2.31
C CYS A 70 -9.32 -3.15 -2.28
N GLY A 71 -9.94 -3.48 -3.43
CA GLY A 71 -11.36 -3.82 -3.50
C GLY A 71 -12.31 -2.62 -3.55
N PHE A 72 -11.78 -1.37 -3.60
CA PHE A 72 -12.61 -0.18 -3.73
C PHE A 72 -13.22 -0.03 -5.13
N MET A 73 -12.72 -0.80 -6.08
CA MET A 73 -13.17 -0.83 -7.47
C MET A 73 -12.95 -2.21 -8.06
N HIS A 74 -13.91 -2.70 -8.86
CA HIS A 74 -13.74 -3.96 -9.56
C HIS A 74 -13.16 -3.73 -10.96
N PRO A 75 -12.19 -4.54 -11.39
CA PRO A 75 -11.73 -4.55 -12.77
C PRO A 75 -12.87 -5.02 -13.71
N ASP A 76 -12.81 -4.62 -14.98
CA ASP A 76 -13.76 -5.07 -16.00
C ASP A 76 -13.41 -6.48 -16.50
N LYS A 77 -12.10 -6.80 -16.52
CA LYS A 77 -11.55 -8.14 -16.85
C LYS A 77 -10.33 -8.43 -16.00
N GLY A 78 -9.95 -9.70 -15.95
CA GLY A 78 -8.81 -10.18 -15.18
C GLY A 78 -9.17 -10.53 -13.75
N GLN A 79 -8.17 -10.71 -12.92
CA GLN A 79 -8.35 -11.07 -11.51
C GLN A 79 -7.22 -10.50 -10.65
N ILE A 80 -7.55 -10.28 -9.38
CA ILE A 80 -6.61 -9.77 -8.38
C ILE A 80 -6.71 -10.66 -7.15
N HIS A 81 -5.55 -11.14 -6.68
CA HIS A 81 -5.43 -11.88 -5.44
C HIS A 81 -4.55 -11.11 -4.46
N VAL A 82 -4.98 -11.03 -3.23
CA VAL A 82 -4.26 -10.38 -2.13
C VAL A 82 -4.30 -11.30 -0.90
N GLY A 83 -3.13 -11.65 -0.39
CA GLY A 83 -3.04 -12.56 0.74
C GLY A 83 -3.66 -13.94 0.48
N GLY A 84 -3.71 -14.37 -0.79
CA GLY A 84 -4.29 -15.64 -1.23
C GLY A 84 -5.77 -15.59 -1.53
N SER A 85 -6.48 -14.50 -1.23
CA SER A 85 -7.92 -14.35 -1.51
C SER A 85 -8.16 -13.52 -2.76
N ARG A 86 -9.12 -13.95 -3.59
CA ARG A 86 -9.52 -13.20 -4.79
C ARG A 86 -10.43 -12.04 -4.41
N VAL A 87 -9.95 -10.82 -4.67
CA VAL A 87 -10.69 -9.58 -4.40
C VAL A 87 -11.93 -9.48 -5.29
N GLY A 88 -13.05 -9.10 -4.70
CA GLY A 88 -14.34 -8.99 -5.38
C GLY A 88 -15.06 -10.32 -5.62
N LYS A 89 -14.50 -11.45 -5.13
CA LYS A 89 -15.13 -12.77 -5.22
C LYS A 89 -15.09 -13.54 -3.91
N GLU A 90 -13.93 -13.64 -3.27
CA GLU A 90 -13.72 -14.35 -2.01
C GLU A 90 -13.67 -13.39 -0.82
N CYS A 91 -13.28 -12.14 -1.08
CA CYS A 91 -13.34 -11.05 -0.13
C CYS A 91 -13.71 -9.74 -0.87
N ASP A 92 -14.48 -8.87 -0.22
CA ASP A 92 -14.73 -7.52 -0.74
C ASP A 92 -13.49 -6.63 -0.54
N PHE A 93 -12.85 -6.76 0.61
CA PHE A 93 -11.64 -6.04 0.99
C PHE A 93 -10.61 -6.99 1.57
N PRO A 94 -9.32 -6.87 1.18
CA PRO A 94 -8.25 -7.65 1.79
C PRO A 94 -8.14 -7.41 3.29
N ASP A 95 -7.92 -8.47 4.06
CA ASP A 95 -7.64 -8.37 5.48
C ASP A 95 -6.26 -7.75 5.75
N LYS A 96 -6.08 -7.17 6.94
CA LYS A 96 -4.80 -6.61 7.41
C LYS A 96 -4.13 -5.64 6.42
N LEU A 97 -4.96 -4.84 5.75
CA LEU A 97 -4.55 -3.84 4.78
C LEU A 97 -4.51 -2.45 5.41
N GLY A 98 -3.38 -1.76 5.29
CA GLY A 98 -3.22 -0.33 5.56
C GLY A 98 -3.21 0.47 4.26
N VAL A 99 -3.98 1.55 4.18
CA VAL A 99 -4.22 2.26 2.92
C VAL A 99 -4.09 3.76 3.09
N ILE A 100 -3.39 4.38 2.14
CA ILE A 100 -3.54 5.80 1.78
C ILE A 100 -3.82 5.83 0.28
N ILE A 101 -5.03 6.19 -0.10
CA ILE A 101 -5.42 6.45 -1.49
C ILE A 101 -6.11 7.80 -1.52
N GLU A 102 -5.60 8.70 -2.38
CA GLU A 102 -6.05 10.08 -2.45
C GLU A 102 -5.85 10.82 -1.10
N THR A 103 -6.78 11.68 -0.71
CA THR A 103 -6.69 12.45 0.54
C THR A 103 -7.45 11.76 1.66
N PRO A 104 -6.80 11.39 2.78
CA PRO A 104 -7.51 10.80 3.91
C PRO A 104 -8.61 11.74 4.46
N GLY A 105 -9.81 11.18 4.63
CA GLY A 105 -11.01 11.90 5.08
C GLY A 105 -11.04 12.09 6.60
N PHE A 106 -10.17 12.93 7.15
CA PHE A 106 -10.18 13.24 8.60
C PHE A 106 -11.30 14.20 8.98
N LEU A 107 -11.82 14.04 10.20
CA LEU A 107 -12.74 14.99 10.81
C LEU A 107 -11.98 16.30 11.15
N PRO A 108 -12.26 17.41 10.45
CA PRO A 108 -11.39 18.59 10.48
C PRO A 108 -11.39 19.31 11.83
N ALA A 109 -12.47 19.19 12.61
CA ALA A 109 -12.61 19.81 13.94
C ALA A 109 -11.85 19.04 15.05
N LEU A 110 -11.43 17.80 14.80
CA LEU A 110 -10.78 16.97 15.80
C LEU A 110 -9.25 16.99 15.64
N SER A 111 -8.52 16.68 16.73
CA SER A 111 -7.08 16.46 16.67
C SER A 111 -6.73 15.15 15.97
N GLY A 112 -5.47 14.97 15.54
CA GLY A 112 -5.00 13.72 14.94
C GLY A 112 -5.25 12.52 15.84
N TYR A 113 -4.91 12.62 17.14
CA TYR A 113 -5.20 11.55 18.11
C TYR A 113 -6.68 11.17 18.14
N LYS A 114 -7.59 12.15 18.18
CA LYS A 114 -9.04 11.88 18.23
C LYS A 114 -9.54 11.23 16.94
N ASN A 115 -9.01 11.61 15.77
CA ASN A 115 -9.32 10.99 14.51
C ASN A 115 -8.95 9.50 14.53
N LEU A 116 -7.70 9.15 14.91
CA LEU A 116 -7.26 7.77 14.99
C LEU A 116 -8.02 6.98 16.05
N LYS A 117 -8.36 7.62 17.19
CA LYS A 117 -9.13 6.96 18.24
C LYS A 117 -10.52 6.53 17.76
N ILE A 118 -11.22 7.34 16.98
CA ILE A 118 -12.53 6.95 16.43
C ILE A 118 -12.41 5.69 15.56
N LEU A 119 -11.39 5.62 14.70
CA LEU A 119 -11.16 4.45 13.85
C LEU A 119 -10.78 3.22 14.66
N ALA A 120 -9.93 3.40 15.68
CA ALA A 120 -9.55 2.33 16.59
C ALA A 120 -10.76 1.78 17.37
N ASP A 121 -11.63 2.66 17.85
CA ASP A 121 -12.84 2.30 18.60
C ASP A 121 -13.85 1.51 17.72
N LEU A 122 -13.93 1.80 16.40
CA LEU A 122 -14.80 1.10 15.47
C LEU A 122 -14.40 -0.37 15.27
N LYS A 123 -13.10 -0.65 15.25
CA LYS A 123 -12.58 -2.01 15.04
C LYS A 123 -12.26 -2.74 16.35
N GLY A 124 -12.01 -2.01 17.44
CA GLY A 124 -11.73 -2.55 18.76
C GLY A 124 -10.42 -3.37 18.87
N ARG A 125 -9.48 -3.19 17.92
CA ARG A 125 -8.24 -3.99 17.85
C ARG A 125 -7.07 -3.37 18.59
N ILE A 126 -7.03 -2.04 18.70
CA ILE A 126 -5.95 -1.27 19.31
C ILE A 126 -6.47 -0.25 20.31
N GLY A 127 -5.64 0.09 21.28
CA GLY A 127 -5.98 1.03 22.36
C GLY A 127 -5.20 2.35 22.30
N LYS A 128 -5.19 3.02 23.42
CA LYS A 128 -4.56 4.35 23.58
C LYS A 128 -3.06 4.34 23.32
N ASN A 129 -2.36 3.30 23.80
CA ASN A 129 -0.90 3.25 23.75
C ASN A 129 -0.42 3.05 22.30
N GLU A 130 -1.06 2.15 21.56
CA GLU A 130 -0.77 1.88 20.16
C GLU A 130 -1.01 3.13 19.29
N ILE A 131 -2.08 3.89 19.54
CA ILE A 131 -2.33 5.15 18.84
C ILE A 131 -1.24 6.18 19.12
N ILE A 132 -0.80 6.30 20.39
CA ILE A 132 0.27 7.23 20.79
C ILE A 132 1.58 6.85 20.10
N GLU A 133 1.97 5.59 20.16
CA GLU A 133 3.18 5.07 19.52
C GLU A 133 3.15 5.30 18.00
N THR A 134 2.04 4.99 17.36
CA THR A 134 1.87 5.18 15.92
C THR A 134 2.01 6.64 15.49
N LEU A 135 1.42 7.57 16.21
CA LEU A 135 1.60 9.01 15.96
C LEU A 135 3.06 9.44 16.10
N GLN A 136 3.77 8.94 17.13
CA GLN A 136 5.19 9.23 17.31
C GLN A 136 6.03 8.66 16.16
N ARG A 137 5.77 7.42 15.75
CA ARG A 137 6.45 6.78 14.61
C ARG A 137 6.24 7.53 13.31
N ALA A 138 5.06 8.12 13.11
CA ALA A 138 4.77 8.97 11.95
C ALA A 138 5.32 10.42 12.10
N GLY A 139 6.05 10.74 13.17
CA GLY A 139 6.62 12.07 13.41
C GLY A 139 5.60 13.12 13.86
N LEU A 140 4.51 12.69 14.49
CA LEU A 140 3.48 13.59 15.04
C LEU A 140 3.49 13.57 16.57
N ASN A 141 3.30 14.74 17.18
CA ASN A 141 3.15 14.83 18.64
C ASN A 141 1.75 14.33 19.05
N PRO A 142 1.64 13.20 19.80
CA PRO A 142 0.35 12.65 20.20
C PRO A 142 -0.43 13.52 21.19
N LYS A 143 0.26 14.44 21.89
CA LYS A 143 -0.36 15.39 22.83
C LYS A 143 -0.90 16.65 22.15
N MET A 144 -0.74 16.78 20.83
CA MET A 144 -1.19 17.95 20.07
C MET A 144 -2.72 17.99 20.05
N LYS A 145 -3.27 19.08 20.61
CA LYS A 145 -4.73 19.35 20.66
C LYS A 145 -5.24 20.12 19.45
N LYS A 146 -4.34 20.61 18.57
CA LYS A 146 -4.65 21.38 17.37
C LYS A 146 -5.58 20.55 16.45
N PRO A 147 -6.68 21.12 15.92
CA PRO A 147 -7.58 20.42 15.01
C PRO A 147 -6.90 20.17 13.65
N VAL A 148 -7.27 19.08 12.97
CA VAL A 148 -6.67 18.67 11.69
C VAL A 148 -6.89 19.72 10.60
N SER A 149 -7.97 20.50 10.67
CA SER A 149 -8.18 21.64 9.74
C SER A 149 -7.03 22.67 9.76
N LYS A 150 -6.27 22.73 10.84
CA LYS A 150 -5.11 23.61 10.99
C LYS A 150 -3.76 22.91 10.75
N TYR A 151 -3.75 21.63 10.35
CA TYR A 151 -2.53 20.91 10.01
C TYR A 151 -1.98 21.40 8.67
N SER A 152 -0.63 21.43 8.53
CA SER A 152 0.01 21.56 7.23
C SER A 152 -0.30 20.36 6.35
N LEU A 153 -0.02 20.45 5.05
CA LEU A 153 -0.15 19.30 4.14
C LEU A 153 0.69 18.13 4.64
N GLY A 154 1.97 18.34 4.95
CA GLY A 154 2.85 17.32 5.49
C GLY A 154 2.38 16.70 6.81
N MET A 155 1.77 17.50 7.72
CA MET A 155 1.17 16.95 8.94
C MET A 155 -0.04 16.06 8.64
N ARG A 156 -0.87 16.42 7.66
CA ARG A 156 -1.99 15.56 7.22
C ARG A 156 -1.49 14.29 6.58
N GLN A 157 -0.43 14.37 5.78
CA GLN A 157 0.21 13.21 5.17
C GLN A 157 0.74 12.24 6.24
N ARG A 158 1.49 12.75 7.21
CA ARG A 158 1.96 11.95 8.36
C ARG A 158 0.81 11.31 9.16
N LEU A 159 -0.30 12.01 9.31
CA LEU A 159 -1.48 11.45 9.97
C LEU A 159 -2.11 10.33 9.13
N GLY A 160 -2.14 10.45 7.80
CA GLY A 160 -2.55 9.38 6.89
C GLY A 160 -1.66 8.14 7.01
N ILE A 161 -0.34 8.34 7.08
CA ILE A 161 0.61 7.26 7.31
C ILE A 161 0.36 6.60 8.67
N ALA A 162 0.16 7.39 9.73
CA ALA A 162 -0.19 6.87 11.05
C ALA A 162 -1.48 6.02 10.99
N GLN A 163 -2.52 6.50 10.32
CA GLN A 163 -3.76 5.74 10.12
C GLN A 163 -3.49 4.41 9.41
N ALA A 164 -2.70 4.42 8.34
CA ALA A 164 -2.43 3.22 7.55
C ALA A 164 -1.68 2.13 8.35
N ILE A 165 -0.79 2.53 9.28
CA ILE A 165 0.05 1.57 10.02
C ILE A 165 -0.45 1.22 11.42
N MET A 166 -1.50 1.89 11.93
CA MET A 166 -1.88 1.81 13.35
C MET A 166 -2.33 0.43 13.82
N GLU A 167 -2.86 -0.40 12.92
CA GLU A 167 -3.34 -1.77 13.22
C GLU A 167 -2.31 -2.85 12.85
N ASP A 168 -1.05 -2.48 12.64
CA ASP A 168 0.05 -3.36 12.23
C ASP A 168 -0.28 -4.24 11.01
N PRO A 169 -0.70 -3.65 9.87
CA PRO A 169 -1.11 -4.39 8.69
C PRO A 169 0.03 -5.24 8.13
N GLU A 170 -0.30 -6.30 7.38
CA GLU A 170 0.65 -7.11 6.63
C GLU A 170 0.97 -6.50 5.26
N LEU A 171 0.00 -5.77 4.70
CA LEU A 171 0.10 -5.08 3.42
C LEU A 171 -0.19 -3.59 3.57
N LEU A 172 0.63 -2.77 2.93
CA LEU A 172 0.45 -1.31 2.83
C LEU A 172 0.33 -0.90 1.37
N ILE A 173 -0.69 -0.10 1.06
CA ILE A 173 -0.87 0.53 -0.26
C ILE A 173 -0.90 2.04 -0.05
N LEU A 174 0.11 2.72 -0.59
CA LEU A 174 0.38 4.13 -0.32
C LEU A 174 0.44 4.92 -1.64
N ASP A 175 -0.60 5.70 -1.89
CA ASP A 175 -0.65 6.61 -3.05
C ASP A 175 -0.05 7.96 -2.67
N GLU A 176 1.05 8.34 -3.33
CA GLU A 176 1.80 9.58 -3.13
C GLU A 176 2.15 9.86 -1.64
N PRO A 177 2.80 8.92 -0.91
CA PRO A 177 3.02 9.05 0.53
C PRO A 177 3.97 10.19 0.92
N PHE A 178 4.75 10.73 0.00
CA PHE A 178 5.72 11.81 0.22
C PHE A 178 5.16 13.19 -0.10
N ASN A 179 3.95 13.27 -0.63
CA ASN A 179 3.36 14.54 -1.06
C ASN A 179 3.23 15.53 0.11
N GLY A 180 3.75 16.76 -0.11
CA GLY A 180 3.73 17.83 0.88
C GLY A 180 4.70 17.68 2.06
N LEU A 181 5.59 16.70 2.02
CA LEU A 181 6.72 16.56 2.95
C LEU A 181 7.92 17.34 2.44
N ASP A 182 8.67 17.92 3.36
CA ASP A 182 10.00 18.42 3.07
C ASP A 182 11.02 17.26 3.00
N LYS A 183 12.26 17.56 2.60
CA LYS A 183 13.31 16.55 2.43
C LYS A 183 13.55 15.72 3.71
N GLN A 184 13.53 16.37 4.88
CA GLN A 184 13.69 15.67 6.15
C GLN A 184 12.49 14.75 6.42
N GLY A 185 11.27 15.27 6.25
CA GLY A 185 10.03 14.53 6.45
C GLY A 185 9.89 13.32 5.53
N ALA A 186 10.29 13.46 4.26
CA ALA A 186 10.35 12.34 3.32
C ALA A 186 11.36 11.28 3.78
N GLY A 187 12.55 11.70 4.24
CA GLY A 187 13.56 10.78 4.79
C GLY A 187 13.05 9.98 5.99
N GLU A 188 12.39 10.65 6.95
CA GLU A 188 11.80 9.99 8.12
C GLU A 188 10.72 8.97 7.74
N VAL A 189 9.87 9.28 6.77
CA VAL A 189 8.87 8.34 6.24
C VAL A 189 9.53 7.16 5.54
N CYS A 190 10.59 7.38 4.76
CA CYS A 190 11.32 6.30 4.13
C CYS A 190 11.96 5.34 5.14
N GLU A 191 12.57 5.85 6.22
CA GLU A 191 13.09 5.02 7.30
C GLU A 191 11.98 4.22 8.00
N LEU A 192 10.82 4.83 8.21
CA LEU A 192 9.65 4.13 8.75
C LEU A 192 9.22 2.97 7.83
N LEU A 193 9.10 3.20 6.52
CA LEU A 193 8.70 2.18 5.54
C LEU A 193 9.75 1.06 5.43
N ARG A 194 11.05 1.40 5.49
CA ARG A 194 12.13 0.44 5.51
C ARG A 194 12.05 -0.47 6.75
N GLY A 195 11.85 0.11 7.94
CA GLY A 195 11.66 -0.66 9.17
C GLY A 195 10.38 -1.51 9.17
N LEU A 196 9.35 -1.14 8.41
CA LEU A 196 8.16 -1.98 8.20
C LEU A 196 8.49 -3.18 7.31
N LYS A 197 9.23 -2.97 6.22
CA LYS A 197 9.73 -4.04 5.35
C LYS A 197 10.59 -5.05 6.11
N GLU A 198 11.52 -4.58 6.94
CA GLU A 198 12.39 -5.43 7.78
C GLU A 198 11.59 -6.33 8.73
N ARG A 199 10.37 -5.92 9.09
CA ARG A 199 9.41 -6.72 9.86
C ARG A 199 8.52 -7.61 8.98
N GLY A 200 8.86 -7.78 7.71
CA GLY A 200 8.15 -8.65 6.77
C GLY A 200 6.90 -8.03 6.14
N LYS A 201 6.65 -6.72 6.32
CA LYS A 201 5.49 -6.07 5.70
C LYS A 201 5.71 -5.89 4.20
N THR A 202 4.65 -6.10 3.43
CA THR A 202 4.63 -5.85 1.98
C THR A 202 4.12 -4.45 1.71
N ILE A 203 4.77 -3.70 0.84
CA ILE A 203 4.43 -2.28 0.61
C ILE A 203 4.36 -2.02 -0.89
N LEU A 204 3.24 -1.46 -1.34
CA LEU A 204 3.06 -0.93 -2.69
C LEU A 204 2.95 0.60 -2.60
N ILE A 205 3.83 1.31 -3.32
CA ILE A 205 3.89 2.78 -3.34
C ILE A 205 3.63 3.27 -4.75
N ALA A 206 2.69 4.21 -4.94
CA ALA A 206 2.63 5.01 -6.15
C ALA A 206 3.31 6.35 -5.91
N ALA A 207 4.08 6.81 -6.89
CA ALA A 207 4.71 8.12 -6.90
C ALA A 207 4.73 8.69 -8.33
N HIS A 208 4.76 10.00 -8.45
CA HIS A 208 4.93 10.66 -9.75
C HIS A 208 6.40 10.86 -10.09
N ASN A 209 7.32 10.77 -9.12
CA ASN A 209 8.75 10.99 -9.28
C ASN A 209 9.54 9.75 -8.84
N MET A 210 10.28 9.17 -9.79
CA MET A 210 11.14 8.01 -9.55
C MET A 210 12.21 8.28 -8.49
N LEU A 211 12.77 9.49 -8.44
CA LEU A 211 13.83 9.86 -7.50
C LEU A 211 13.41 9.74 -6.03
N GLU A 212 12.11 9.82 -5.73
CA GLU A 212 11.58 9.69 -4.37
C GLU A 212 11.61 8.25 -3.87
N ILE A 213 11.48 7.27 -4.78
CA ILE A 213 11.29 5.87 -4.42
C ILE A 213 12.39 4.93 -4.91
N GLU A 214 13.30 5.40 -5.78
CA GLU A 214 14.34 4.57 -6.41
C GLU A 214 15.22 3.83 -5.40
N TRP A 215 15.58 4.50 -4.32
CA TRP A 215 16.45 3.97 -3.27
C TRP A 215 15.69 3.22 -2.14
N LEU A 216 14.35 3.28 -2.15
CA LEU A 216 13.49 2.62 -1.17
C LEU A 216 12.95 1.29 -1.72
N CYS A 217 12.60 1.24 -3.01
CA CYS A 217 11.91 0.11 -3.61
C CYS A 217 12.86 -0.99 -4.08
N ASP A 218 12.46 -2.24 -3.85
CA ASP A 218 13.13 -3.44 -4.39
C ASP A 218 12.90 -3.55 -5.90
N THR A 219 11.69 -3.21 -6.33
CA THR A 219 11.26 -3.25 -7.74
C THR A 219 10.47 -2.00 -8.05
N ILE A 220 10.65 -1.47 -9.26
CA ILE A 220 9.90 -0.31 -9.75
C ILE A 220 9.29 -0.66 -11.10
N CYS A 221 8.00 -0.37 -11.24
CA CYS A 221 7.27 -0.43 -12.48
C CYS A 221 6.85 0.98 -12.92
N GLU A 222 6.86 1.22 -14.22
CA GLU A 222 6.30 2.42 -14.82
C GLU A 222 4.89 2.14 -15.33
N MET A 223 3.96 3.02 -14.98
CA MET A 223 2.60 3.05 -15.51
C MET A 223 2.48 4.17 -16.53
N ASP A 224 2.30 3.81 -17.79
CA ASP A 224 2.07 4.76 -18.87
C ASP A 224 0.83 4.35 -19.68
N ALA A 225 -0.09 5.30 -19.87
CA ALA A 225 -1.34 5.08 -20.62
C ALA A 225 -2.08 3.76 -20.26
N GLY A 226 -2.07 3.39 -18.97
CA GLY A 226 -2.74 2.19 -18.45
C GLY A 226 -1.94 0.89 -18.59
N VAL A 227 -0.75 0.92 -19.18
CA VAL A 227 0.15 -0.24 -19.31
C VAL A 227 1.22 -0.17 -18.23
N LEU A 228 1.47 -1.28 -17.56
CA LEU A 228 2.48 -1.42 -16.51
C LEU A 228 3.70 -2.17 -17.05
N THR A 229 4.89 -1.57 -16.91
CA THR A 229 6.16 -2.15 -17.33
C THR A 229 7.18 -2.10 -16.20
N GLN A 230 7.84 -3.21 -15.89
CA GLN A 230 8.92 -3.21 -14.91
C GLN A 230 10.17 -2.54 -15.47
N ILE A 231 10.76 -1.60 -14.71
CA ILE A 231 11.95 -0.82 -15.11
C ILE A 231 13.15 -1.01 -14.17
N LYS A 232 12.91 -1.57 -12.97
CA LYS A 232 13.95 -1.95 -12.00
C LYS A 232 13.60 -3.27 -11.31
#